data_f305aaa5971659937259cda2297979de
#
_entry.id   f305aaa5971659937259cda2297979de
#
_cell.length_a   1.000
_cell.length_b   1.000
_cell.length_c   1.000
_cell.angle_alpha   90.00
_cell.angle_beta   90.00
_cell.angle_gamma   90.00
#
_symmetry.space_group_name_H-M   'P 1'
#
loop_
_entity.id
_entity.type
_entity.pdbx_description
1 polymer ?
#
loop_
_entity_poly.entity_id
_entity_poly.type
_entity_poly.pdbx_seq_one_letter_code
_entity_poly.pdbx_strand_id
1 'polypeptide(L)'
;SCNLVHMSTPSSTTSLRILNGVPAVGGVQYAPVIRPGARPRIDGAPVAELDEADRPAEVARFTAAAAAVAERLRARAGHATGVASEVLATTATLAQDRAWLADAEKRINGGSPAVQAVAAAIDKIAAMFTQLGGLMAERVTDLRDVRDRVIADLSGLPEPGVPVPDVPSILCAEDLAPVDTAGLDAALVVALATTLGGPTSHTAIIARQLGIPCVVAVAGLDAVPAGTMVMVDGTLGTVTVEPDADAAARAVEVAQREADLAKGWTGPGATADGHVVAILANVQDGAAARLARETPAEGVGLFRTELCFLNRDTEPTVDEQAQIYSDVLEAFDGHKVVIRTLDAGSDKPLKFVGHPEEANPAMGVRGIRIADGNPGILTRQLEAIAAAAQRTGSSPWVMAPMIATPAEAEAFAAQTRSHGLTPGVMIEVPAAALLADRILAHVDFLSIGTNDLTQYTMAADRMSAELATLTDPWQPAVLALVATTAKAGAAVNKPVGVCGEAAADPLLACVLVGLGVSSLSAAAAAVTGVGARLAQVTLAQCRAAADAALATASAADARAAAIAALT
;
A
#
# COMPACT_ATOMS: atom_id res chain seq x y z
N SER A 1 41.46 59.43 -13.52
CA SER A 1 41.48 58.04 -13.10
C SER A 1 40.49 57.83 -11.96
N CYS A 2 39.27 57.51 -12.28
CA CYS A 2 38.26 57.11 -11.30
C CYS A 2 38.01 55.59 -11.44
N ASN A 3 38.42 54.85 -10.43
CA ASN A 3 38.05 53.42 -10.27
C ASN A 3 36.62 53.32 -9.72
N LEU A 4 35.69 52.85 -10.51
CA LEU A 4 34.38 52.38 -10.09
C LEU A 4 34.50 50.92 -9.66
N VAL A 5 34.43 50.70 -8.34
CA VAL A 5 34.28 49.40 -7.76
C VAL A 5 32.84 48.95 -7.96
N HIS A 6 32.62 48.01 -8.86
CA HIS A 6 31.35 47.26 -8.95
C HIS A 6 31.25 46.31 -7.75
N MET A 7 30.42 46.65 -6.79
CA MET A 7 29.94 45.73 -5.78
C MET A 7 28.88 44.83 -6.43
N SER A 8 29.27 43.64 -6.82
CA SER A 8 28.34 42.56 -7.16
C SER A 8 27.74 42.03 -5.87
N THR A 9 26.47 42.28 -5.65
CA THR A 9 25.67 41.56 -4.66
C THR A 9 25.56 40.09 -5.11
N PRO A 10 25.89 39.10 -4.26
CA PRO A 10 25.58 37.72 -4.59
C PRO A 10 24.07 37.52 -4.47
N SER A 11 23.40 37.33 -5.59
CA SER A 11 22.06 36.75 -5.59
C SER A 11 22.18 35.31 -5.08
N SER A 12 21.77 35.08 -3.83
CA SER A 12 21.60 33.74 -3.27
C SER A 12 20.42 33.08 -3.97
N THR A 13 20.67 32.43 -5.09
CA THR A 13 19.78 31.36 -5.58
C THR A 13 19.90 30.21 -4.59
N THR A 14 19.03 30.20 -3.57
CA THR A 14 18.82 29.04 -2.72
C THR A 14 18.30 27.95 -3.65
N SER A 15 19.14 26.95 -3.98
CA SER A 15 18.70 25.81 -4.76
C SER A 15 17.59 25.10 -3.98
N LEU A 16 16.40 25.02 -4.56
CA LEU A 16 15.29 24.25 -3.98
C LEU A 16 15.79 22.85 -3.65
N ARG A 17 15.68 22.46 -2.37
CA ARG A 17 16.04 21.12 -1.94
C ARG A 17 14.82 20.20 -2.12
N ILE A 18 14.82 19.43 -3.20
CA ILE A 18 13.80 18.42 -3.50
C ILE A 18 14.35 17.05 -3.12
N LEU A 19 13.65 16.34 -2.25
CA LEU A 19 13.93 14.96 -1.88
C LEU A 19 13.00 14.06 -2.70
N ASN A 20 13.57 13.04 -3.31
CA ASN A 20 12.81 12.07 -4.11
C ASN A 20 12.53 10.82 -3.29
N GLY A 21 11.32 10.30 -3.44
CA GLY A 21 10.85 9.05 -2.88
C GLY A 21 9.95 8.32 -3.87
N VAL A 22 9.18 7.39 -3.36
CA VAL A 22 8.22 6.62 -4.14
C VAL A 22 6.81 7.08 -3.79
N PRO A 23 5.97 7.45 -4.77
CA PRO A 23 4.59 7.86 -4.53
C PRO A 23 3.77 6.67 -4.00
N ALA A 24 3.02 6.90 -2.94
CA ALA A 24 2.16 5.89 -2.34
C ALA A 24 0.68 6.30 -2.32
N VAL A 25 0.39 7.56 -2.01
CA VAL A 25 -0.96 8.15 -2.08
C VAL A 25 -0.86 9.55 -2.67
N GLY A 26 -1.61 9.81 -3.74
CA GLY A 26 -1.60 11.08 -4.45
C GLY A 26 -2.16 12.26 -3.64
N GLY A 27 -1.88 13.46 -4.11
CA GLY A 27 -2.28 14.73 -3.51
C GLY A 27 -1.09 15.57 -3.09
N VAL A 28 -1.33 16.83 -2.78
CA VAL A 28 -0.30 17.79 -2.37
C VAL A 28 -0.70 18.45 -1.06
N GLN A 29 0.26 18.52 -0.13
CA GLN A 29 0.09 19.25 1.14
C GLN A 29 1.34 20.06 1.47
N TYR A 30 1.14 21.20 2.14
CA TYR A 30 2.19 22.11 2.57
C TYR A 30 1.99 22.46 4.04
N ALA A 31 2.88 22.00 4.91
CA ALA A 31 2.76 22.16 6.36
C ALA A 31 4.12 21.95 7.06
N PRO A 32 4.23 22.28 8.36
CA PRO A 32 5.43 22.00 9.14
C PRO A 32 5.60 20.51 9.40
N VAL A 33 6.86 20.06 9.46
CA VAL A 33 7.23 18.68 9.81
C VAL A 33 7.00 18.42 11.29
N ILE A 34 6.34 17.30 11.60
CA ILE A 34 6.39 16.65 12.92
C ILE A 34 7.09 15.31 12.81
N ARG A 35 7.70 14.85 13.93
CA ARG A 35 8.38 13.57 13.99
C ARG A 35 7.90 12.78 15.20
N PRO A 36 7.87 11.43 15.10
CA PRO A 36 7.64 10.60 16.28
C PRO A 36 8.68 10.90 17.36
N GLY A 37 8.25 10.93 18.61
CA GLY A 37 9.14 11.01 19.76
C GLY A 37 10.09 9.81 19.79
N ALA A 38 11.37 10.04 20.08
CA ALA A 38 12.35 8.98 20.17
C ALA A 38 11.98 8.01 21.32
N ARG A 39 12.15 6.71 21.06
CA ARG A 39 12.01 5.70 22.13
C ARG A 39 13.15 5.85 23.13
N PRO A 40 12.89 5.84 24.45
CA PRO A 40 13.92 5.96 25.43
C PRO A 40 14.91 4.80 25.34
N ARG A 41 16.20 5.11 25.32
CA ARG A 41 17.25 4.09 25.40
C ARG A 41 17.47 3.73 26.84
N ILE A 42 17.40 2.44 27.14
CA ILE A 42 17.73 1.90 28.47
C ILE A 42 19.18 1.45 28.38
N ASP A 43 20.08 2.29 28.87
CA ASP A 43 21.50 1.90 28.94
C ASP A 43 21.64 0.79 29.96
N GLY A 44 22.32 -0.31 29.60
CA GLY A 44 22.62 -1.44 30.47
C GLY A 44 23.75 -1.14 31.52
N ALA A 45 24.05 0.14 31.74
CA ALA A 45 25.04 0.53 32.73
C ALA A 45 24.54 0.21 34.15
N PRO A 46 25.43 -0.23 35.06
CA PRO A 46 25.07 -0.45 36.46
C PRO A 46 24.55 0.87 37.07
N VAL A 47 23.33 0.86 37.53
CA VAL A 47 22.72 2.00 38.23
C VAL A 47 22.81 1.75 39.73
N ALA A 48 23.10 2.78 40.51
CA ALA A 48 23.15 2.67 41.95
C ALA A 48 21.79 2.23 42.52
N GLU A 49 21.81 1.33 43.50
CA GLU A 49 20.60 0.93 44.21
C GLU A 49 20.01 2.12 44.99
N LEU A 50 18.68 2.14 45.10
CA LEU A 50 17.95 3.12 45.89
C LEU A 50 18.14 2.91 47.36
N ASP A 51 18.40 3.99 48.09
CA ASP A 51 18.36 3.96 49.54
C ASP A 51 16.98 3.56 50.04
N GLU A 52 16.90 2.85 51.15
CA GLU A 52 15.64 2.33 51.71
C GLU A 52 14.61 3.44 51.99
N ALA A 53 15.10 4.63 52.38
CA ALA A 53 14.29 5.79 52.67
C ALA A 53 13.62 6.40 51.43
N ASP A 54 14.21 6.22 50.23
CA ASP A 54 13.74 6.81 48.96
C ASP A 54 12.75 5.89 48.21
N ARG A 55 12.71 4.61 48.55
CA ARG A 55 11.88 3.60 47.87
C ARG A 55 10.39 3.94 47.83
N PRO A 56 9.74 4.44 48.93
CA PRO A 56 8.32 4.80 48.88
C PRO A 56 8.03 5.95 47.95
N ALA A 57 8.90 6.94 47.85
CA ALA A 57 8.77 8.05 46.93
C ALA A 57 8.91 7.62 45.49
N GLU A 58 9.84 6.69 45.21
CA GLU A 58 10.05 6.12 43.88
C GLU A 58 8.85 5.25 43.42
N VAL A 59 8.27 4.46 44.33
CA VAL A 59 7.02 3.71 44.05
C VAL A 59 5.88 4.66 43.70
N ALA A 60 5.75 5.76 44.46
CA ALA A 60 4.69 6.76 44.19
C ALA A 60 4.92 7.42 42.81
N ARG A 61 6.15 7.76 42.45
CA ARG A 61 6.56 8.31 41.16
C ARG A 61 6.22 7.35 40.02
N PHE A 62 6.58 6.09 40.16
CA PHE A 62 6.26 5.03 39.19
C PHE A 62 4.75 4.86 39.00
N THR A 63 3.99 4.76 40.10
CA THR A 63 2.53 4.57 40.02
C THR A 63 1.86 5.76 39.33
N ALA A 64 2.31 6.98 39.62
CA ALA A 64 1.80 8.19 38.96
C ALA A 64 2.11 8.19 37.45
N ALA A 65 3.33 7.80 37.04
CA ALA A 65 3.72 7.72 35.63
C ALA A 65 2.89 6.68 34.86
N ALA A 66 2.70 5.48 35.42
CA ALA A 66 1.88 4.44 34.78
C ALA A 66 0.39 4.88 34.65
N ALA A 67 -0.14 5.55 35.66
CA ALA A 67 -1.50 6.08 35.63
C ALA A 67 -1.64 7.19 34.58
N ALA A 68 -0.70 8.11 34.49
CA ALA A 68 -0.69 9.20 33.53
C ALA A 68 -0.61 8.68 32.07
N VAL A 69 0.21 7.67 31.80
CA VAL A 69 0.29 7.01 30.49
C VAL A 69 -1.04 6.38 30.12
N ALA A 70 -1.67 5.64 31.02
CA ALA A 70 -2.95 5.00 30.78
C ALA A 70 -4.06 6.03 30.48
N GLU A 71 -4.06 7.17 31.18
CA GLU A 71 -5.04 8.23 30.98
C GLU A 71 -4.88 8.92 29.61
N ARG A 72 -3.63 9.21 29.21
CA ARG A 72 -3.34 9.74 27.86
C ARG A 72 -3.78 8.79 26.75
N LEU A 73 -3.53 7.49 26.91
CA LEU A 73 -3.99 6.48 25.95
C LEU A 73 -5.51 6.39 25.88
N ARG A 74 -6.22 6.49 27.02
CA ARG A 74 -7.70 6.52 27.03
C ARG A 74 -8.25 7.78 26.37
N ALA A 75 -7.66 8.93 26.63
CA ALA A 75 -8.05 10.17 25.97
C ALA A 75 -7.89 10.08 24.45
N ARG A 76 -6.77 9.53 23.96
CA ARG A 76 -6.55 9.27 22.53
C ARG A 76 -7.55 8.27 21.96
N ALA A 77 -7.88 7.20 22.68
CA ALA A 77 -8.89 6.23 22.28
C ALA A 77 -10.28 6.87 22.12
N GLY A 78 -10.62 7.84 22.97
CA GLY A 78 -11.88 8.58 22.89
C GLY A 78 -12.01 9.50 21.67
N HIS A 79 -10.91 9.89 21.06
CA HIS A 79 -10.87 10.69 19.83
C HIS A 79 -10.73 9.82 18.56
N ALA A 80 -10.33 8.56 18.69
CA ALA A 80 -10.20 7.62 17.60
C ALA A 80 -11.52 6.88 17.31
N THR A 81 -11.66 6.31 16.11
CA THR A 81 -12.84 5.52 15.72
C THR A 81 -12.45 4.13 15.23
N GLY A 82 -13.37 3.16 15.32
CA GLY A 82 -13.16 1.80 14.82
C GLY A 82 -12.00 1.07 15.50
N VAL A 83 -11.25 0.30 14.72
CA VAL A 83 -10.13 -0.54 15.20
C VAL A 83 -9.06 0.26 15.95
N ALA A 84 -8.80 1.51 15.52
CA ALA A 84 -7.83 2.38 16.18
C ALA A 84 -8.22 2.69 17.64
N SER A 85 -9.50 2.95 17.90
CA SER A 85 -10.01 3.15 19.26
C SER A 85 -9.85 1.90 20.12
N GLU A 86 -10.13 0.72 19.57
CA GLU A 86 -9.99 -0.55 20.28
C GLU A 86 -8.52 -0.87 20.64
N VAL A 87 -7.59 -0.62 19.71
CA VAL A 87 -6.14 -0.81 19.93
C VAL A 87 -5.67 0.11 21.06
N LEU A 88 -5.99 1.40 21.01
CA LEU A 88 -5.59 2.36 22.05
C LEU A 88 -6.21 2.04 23.42
N ALA A 89 -7.48 1.63 23.46
CA ALA A 89 -8.15 1.24 24.71
C ALA A 89 -7.53 -0.03 25.31
N THR A 90 -7.14 -0.98 24.47
CA THR A 90 -6.46 -2.22 24.88
C THR A 90 -5.07 -1.89 25.44
N THR A 91 -4.30 -1.03 24.77
CA THR A 91 -2.97 -0.59 25.24
C THR A 91 -3.08 0.19 26.55
N ALA A 92 -4.12 1.02 26.72
CA ALA A 92 -4.40 1.71 27.98
C ALA A 92 -4.70 0.72 29.13
N THR A 93 -5.39 -0.38 28.83
CA THR A 93 -5.64 -1.46 29.79
C THR A 93 -4.37 -2.19 30.15
N LEU A 94 -3.49 -2.47 29.19
CA LEU A 94 -2.16 -3.06 29.44
C LEU A 94 -1.29 -2.16 30.31
N ALA A 95 -1.37 -0.84 30.17
CA ALA A 95 -0.64 0.11 31.00
C ALA A 95 -1.06 0.05 32.49
N GLN A 96 -2.23 -0.53 32.79
CA GLN A 96 -2.76 -0.74 34.15
C GLN A 96 -2.82 -2.22 34.55
N ASP A 97 -2.14 -3.10 33.83
CA ASP A 97 -2.13 -4.53 34.14
C ASP A 97 -1.37 -4.79 35.44
N ARG A 98 -2.04 -5.47 36.38
CA ARG A 98 -1.57 -5.72 37.74
C ARG A 98 -0.31 -6.58 37.79
N ALA A 99 -0.10 -7.46 36.81
CA ALA A 99 1.02 -8.40 36.85
C ALA A 99 2.36 -7.69 36.73
N TRP A 100 2.53 -6.82 35.72
CA TRP A 100 3.78 -6.08 35.57
C TRP A 100 3.91 -4.92 36.56
N LEU A 101 2.79 -4.27 36.94
CA LEU A 101 2.83 -3.20 37.95
C LEU A 101 3.33 -3.74 39.31
N ALA A 102 2.82 -4.87 39.77
CA ALA A 102 3.24 -5.48 41.02
C ALA A 102 4.70 -6.00 40.96
N ASP A 103 5.17 -6.52 39.81
CA ASP A 103 6.57 -6.95 39.65
C ASP A 103 7.52 -5.74 39.65
N ALA A 104 7.15 -4.64 39.00
CA ALA A 104 7.90 -3.39 39.01
C ALA A 104 8.00 -2.80 40.44
N GLU A 105 6.84 -2.69 41.13
CA GLU A 105 6.79 -2.21 42.53
C GLU A 105 7.66 -3.07 43.45
N LYS A 106 7.61 -4.39 43.34
CA LYS A 106 8.44 -5.33 44.08
C LYS A 106 9.92 -5.06 43.83
N ARG A 107 10.32 -4.78 42.60
CA ARG A 107 11.73 -4.47 42.25
C ARG A 107 12.16 -3.13 42.83
N ILE A 108 11.30 -2.11 42.82
CA ILE A 108 11.62 -0.80 43.43
C ILE A 108 11.79 -0.96 44.93
N ASN A 109 10.92 -1.69 45.61
CA ASN A 109 11.04 -2.00 47.02
C ASN A 109 12.31 -2.84 47.34
N GLY A 110 12.81 -3.59 46.34
CA GLY A 110 14.10 -4.30 46.41
C GLY A 110 15.33 -3.44 46.12
N GLY A 111 15.16 -2.11 45.86
CA GLY A 111 16.25 -1.18 45.64
C GLY A 111 16.53 -0.84 44.16
N SER A 112 15.76 -1.36 43.23
CA SER A 112 15.91 -1.04 41.80
C SER A 112 15.26 0.31 41.47
N PRO A 113 15.93 1.25 40.78
CA PRO A 113 15.27 2.47 40.30
C PRO A 113 14.09 2.17 39.35
N ALA A 114 13.10 3.04 39.34
CA ALA A 114 11.84 2.79 38.62
C ALA A 114 12.01 2.49 37.14
N VAL A 115 12.92 3.17 36.45
CA VAL A 115 13.18 2.95 35.00
C VAL A 115 13.63 1.50 34.74
N GLN A 116 14.61 1.00 35.55
CA GLN A 116 15.13 -0.38 35.43
C GLN A 116 14.08 -1.41 35.88
N ALA A 117 13.33 -1.08 36.92
CA ALA A 117 12.26 -1.93 37.43
C ALA A 117 11.15 -2.14 36.38
N VAL A 118 10.71 -1.07 35.73
CA VAL A 118 9.71 -1.12 34.64
C VAL A 118 10.23 -1.92 33.46
N ALA A 119 11.46 -1.66 33.01
CA ALA A 119 12.08 -2.40 31.92
C ALA A 119 12.11 -3.90 32.20
N ALA A 120 12.65 -4.29 33.33
CA ALA A 120 12.80 -5.70 33.72
C ALA A 120 11.44 -6.41 33.94
N ALA A 121 10.45 -5.72 34.50
CA ALA A 121 9.12 -6.28 34.72
C ALA A 121 8.40 -6.56 33.39
N ILE A 122 8.43 -5.62 32.47
CA ILE A 122 7.79 -5.79 31.15
C ILE A 122 8.55 -6.79 30.28
N ASP A 123 9.89 -6.76 30.27
CA ASP A 123 10.68 -7.73 29.49
C ASP A 123 10.43 -9.18 29.97
N LYS A 124 10.23 -9.40 31.27
CA LYS A 124 9.84 -10.70 31.81
C LYS A 124 8.49 -11.18 31.28
N ILE A 125 7.48 -10.30 31.26
CA ILE A 125 6.14 -10.68 30.75
C ILE A 125 6.17 -10.82 29.23
N ALA A 126 6.88 -9.97 28.51
CA ALA A 126 7.07 -10.07 27.08
C ALA A 126 7.73 -11.40 26.67
N ALA A 127 8.75 -11.86 27.42
CA ALA A 127 9.35 -13.17 27.21
C ALA A 127 8.37 -14.33 27.44
N MET A 128 7.53 -14.25 28.46
CA MET A 128 6.48 -15.22 28.73
C MET A 128 5.41 -15.24 27.62
N PHE A 129 4.98 -14.08 27.12
CA PHE A 129 4.02 -13.97 26.02
C PHE A 129 4.60 -14.51 24.70
N THR A 130 5.90 -14.29 24.45
CA THR A 130 6.59 -14.88 23.29
C THR A 130 6.60 -16.41 23.36
N GLN A 131 6.82 -16.98 24.54
CA GLN A 131 6.82 -18.44 24.73
C GLN A 131 5.42 -19.07 24.57
N LEU A 132 4.35 -18.36 24.96
CA LEU A 132 2.97 -18.81 24.79
C LEU A 132 2.53 -18.81 23.32
N GLY A 133 3.13 -17.97 22.49
CA GLY A 133 2.81 -17.90 21.06
C GLY A 133 1.41 -17.34 20.75
N GLY A 134 1.02 -17.40 19.48
CA GLY A 134 -0.32 -16.97 19.03
C GLY A 134 -0.63 -15.51 19.39
N LEU A 135 -1.88 -15.24 19.76
CA LEU A 135 -2.37 -13.90 20.12
C LEU A 135 -1.58 -13.21 21.25
N MET A 136 -0.93 -14.00 22.13
CA MET A 136 -0.11 -13.43 23.20
C MET A 136 1.22 -12.88 22.67
N ALA A 137 1.83 -13.55 21.70
CA ALA A 137 3.06 -13.07 21.06
C ALA A 137 2.84 -11.74 20.32
N GLU A 138 1.67 -11.53 19.73
CA GLU A 138 1.31 -10.27 19.07
C GLU A 138 1.27 -9.09 20.05
N ARG A 139 0.90 -9.31 21.30
CA ARG A 139 0.83 -8.29 22.36
C ARG A 139 2.18 -7.84 22.92
N VAL A 140 3.27 -8.49 22.55
CA VAL A 140 4.63 -8.12 23.01
C VAL A 140 4.98 -6.71 22.56
N THR A 141 4.58 -6.32 21.37
CA THR A 141 4.81 -4.97 20.83
C THR A 141 4.08 -3.90 21.66
N ASP A 142 2.82 -4.17 22.03
CA ASP A 142 2.02 -3.26 22.86
C ASP A 142 2.61 -3.09 24.27
N LEU A 143 3.09 -4.20 24.85
CA LEU A 143 3.78 -4.15 26.15
C LEU A 143 5.05 -3.30 26.09
N ARG A 144 5.84 -3.42 25.02
CA ARG A 144 7.03 -2.61 24.82
C ARG A 144 6.71 -1.14 24.61
N ASP A 145 5.61 -0.83 23.93
CA ASP A 145 5.13 0.55 23.77
C ASP A 145 4.76 1.15 25.13
N VAL A 146 4.02 0.41 25.97
CA VAL A 146 3.71 0.82 27.35
C VAL A 146 4.99 1.06 28.16
N ARG A 147 5.98 0.15 28.09
CA ARG A 147 7.27 0.30 28.74
C ARG A 147 7.94 1.63 28.37
N ASP A 148 8.04 1.87 27.06
CA ASP A 148 8.76 3.03 26.54
C ASP A 148 8.07 4.35 26.94
N ARG A 149 6.73 4.38 26.96
CA ARG A 149 5.94 5.54 27.42
C ARG A 149 6.12 5.80 28.93
N VAL A 150 6.07 4.75 29.75
CA VAL A 150 6.24 4.90 31.21
C VAL A 150 7.68 5.33 31.53
N ILE A 151 8.68 4.79 30.84
CA ILE A 151 10.07 5.18 31.02
C ILE A 151 10.32 6.63 30.56
N ALA A 152 9.71 7.05 29.46
CA ALA A 152 9.79 8.44 29.00
C ALA A 152 9.21 9.41 30.05
N ASP A 153 8.03 9.09 30.59
CA ASP A 153 7.37 9.88 31.65
C ASP A 153 8.26 9.98 32.90
N LEU A 154 8.78 8.83 33.37
CA LEU A 154 9.72 8.76 34.51
C LEU A 154 11.01 9.55 34.27
N SER A 155 11.45 9.66 33.03
CA SER A 155 12.72 10.31 32.66
C SER A 155 12.53 11.79 32.27
N GLY A 156 11.28 12.30 32.28
CA GLY A 156 10.97 13.66 31.82
C GLY A 156 11.24 13.88 30.32
N LEU A 157 11.22 12.79 29.54
CA LEU A 157 11.38 12.81 28.08
C LEU A 157 10.02 12.99 27.41
N PRO A 158 9.99 13.52 26.17
CA PRO A 158 8.78 13.51 25.35
C PRO A 158 8.23 12.08 25.19
N GLU A 159 6.92 11.95 25.20
CA GLU A 159 6.26 10.66 25.02
C GLU A 159 6.61 10.08 23.65
N PRO A 160 7.06 8.81 23.56
CA PRO A 160 7.34 8.15 22.29
C PRO A 160 6.05 7.97 21.49
N GLY A 161 6.21 7.83 20.17
CA GLY A 161 5.11 7.76 19.22
C GLY A 161 4.79 9.12 18.60
N VAL A 162 3.72 9.17 17.79
CA VAL A 162 3.37 10.38 17.05
C VAL A 162 2.76 11.42 17.98
N PRO A 163 3.35 12.64 18.07
CA PRO A 163 2.75 13.73 18.84
C PRO A 163 1.44 14.18 18.18
N VAL A 164 0.50 14.63 18.99
CA VAL A 164 -0.70 15.32 18.48
C VAL A 164 -0.30 16.78 18.22
N PRO A 165 -0.28 17.25 16.96
CA PRO A 165 0.12 18.61 16.67
C PRO A 165 -1.03 19.60 16.94
N ASP A 166 -0.68 20.85 17.27
CA ASP A 166 -1.65 21.94 17.46
C ASP A 166 -2.12 22.56 16.12
N VAL A 167 -1.39 22.30 15.04
CA VAL A 167 -1.70 22.81 13.70
C VAL A 167 -1.55 21.66 12.68
N PRO A 168 -2.24 21.74 11.52
CA PRO A 168 -2.03 20.78 10.45
C PRO A 168 -0.55 20.61 10.12
N SER A 169 -0.05 19.38 10.16
CA SER A 169 1.37 19.05 10.09
C SER A 169 1.63 17.83 9.21
N ILE A 170 2.84 17.72 8.70
CA ILE A 170 3.30 16.58 7.91
C ILE A 170 4.14 15.68 8.81
N LEU A 171 3.73 14.42 8.95
CA LEU A 171 4.45 13.43 9.74
C LEU A 171 5.58 12.83 8.91
N CYS A 172 6.81 13.10 9.34
CA CYS A 172 8.02 12.51 8.76
C CYS A 172 8.65 11.51 9.75
N ALA A 173 8.87 10.28 9.30
CA ALA A 173 9.42 9.20 10.12
C ALA A 173 10.40 8.34 9.34
N GLU A 174 11.14 7.46 10.02
CA GLU A 174 11.92 6.39 9.38
C GLU A 174 10.97 5.32 8.83
N ASP A 175 10.11 4.79 9.71
CA ASP A 175 8.99 3.91 9.44
C ASP A 175 7.93 4.13 10.53
N LEU A 176 6.70 3.69 10.31
CA LEU A 176 5.60 3.82 11.27
C LEU A 176 5.03 2.44 11.61
N ALA A 177 5.10 2.08 12.88
CA ALA A 177 4.45 0.88 13.37
C ALA A 177 2.91 1.05 13.45
N PRO A 178 2.14 -0.04 13.43
CA PRO A 178 0.68 0.02 13.59
C PRO A 178 0.21 0.83 14.79
N VAL A 179 0.88 0.71 15.92
CA VAL A 179 0.58 1.44 17.15
C VAL A 179 0.83 2.96 17.02
N ASP A 180 1.80 3.37 16.20
CA ASP A 180 2.13 4.77 15.96
C ASP A 180 1.08 5.45 15.06
N THR A 181 0.42 4.69 14.21
CA THR A 181 -0.60 5.17 13.27
C THR A 181 -2.02 5.07 13.81
N ALA A 182 -2.21 4.31 14.90
CA ALA A 182 -3.50 4.21 15.55
C ALA A 182 -3.92 5.56 16.13
N GLY A 183 -5.08 6.07 15.70
CA GLY A 183 -5.63 7.35 16.17
C GLY A 183 -5.03 8.60 15.51
N LEU A 184 -4.36 8.49 14.37
CA LEU A 184 -4.01 9.66 13.55
C LEU A 184 -5.28 10.36 13.07
N ASP A 185 -5.35 11.67 13.28
CA ASP A 185 -6.41 12.54 12.78
C ASP A 185 -5.95 13.20 11.47
N ALA A 186 -6.64 12.92 10.38
CA ALA A 186 -6.37 13.48 9.06
C ALA A 186 -6.54 15.01 8.99
N ALA A 187 -7.25 15.63 9.95
CA ALA A 187 -7.34 17.07 10.05
C ALA A 187 -6.04 17.70 10.60
N LEU A 188 -5.29 16.94 11.38
CA LEU A 188 -4.05 17.39 12.03
C LEU A 188 -2.80 16.80 11.39
N VAL A 189 -2.85 15.55 10.92
CA VAL A 189 -1.77 14.94 10.14
C VAL A 189 -2.20 14.90 8.68
N VAL A 190 -1.79 15.90 7.92
CA VAL A 190 -2.30 16.15 6.56
C VAL A 190 -1.52 15.43 5.46
N ALA A 191 -0.33 14.91 5.75
CA ALA A 191 0.46 14.04 4.85
C ALA A 191 1.46 13.21 5.63
N LEU A 192 1.93 12.11 5.01
CA LEU A 192 2.97 11.23 5.53
C LEU A 192 4.18 11.18 4.60
N ALA A 193 5.38 11.17 5.17
CA ALA A 193 6.62 10.87 4.44
C ALA A 193 7.52 9.95 5.28
N THR A 194 8.09 8.90 4.66
CA THR A 194 8.98 7.96 5.35
C THR A 194 10.27 7.69 4.59
N THR A 195 11.38 7.44 5.30
CA THR A 195 12.66 7.05 4.67
C THR A 195 12.67 5.60 4.24
N LEU A 196 11.87 4.76 4.89
CA LEU A 196 11.70 3.34 4.57
C LEU A 196 10.29 3.04 4.09
N GLY A 197 10.07 1.81 3.66
CA GLY A 197 8.77 1.31 3.20
C GLY A 197 8.59 1.40 1.69
N GLY A 198 7.55 0.72 1.22
CA GLY A 198 7.13 0.72 -0.18
C GLY A 198 5.66 1.16 -0.32
N PRO A 199 5.13 1.22 -1.55
CA PRO A 199 3.74 1.61 -1.81
C PRO A 199 2.70 0.68 -1.16
N THR A 200 3.11 -0.52 -0.76
CA THR A 200 2.27 -1.52 -0.07
C THR A 200 2.58 -1.63 1.43
N SER A 201 3.44 -0.77 1.96
CA SER A 201 3.79 -0.74 3.39
C SER A 201 2.58 -0.39 4.26
N HIS A 202 2.68 -0.70 5.56
CA HIS A 202 1.65 -0.33 6.54
C HIS A 202 1.37 1.18 6.52
N THR A 203 2.40 2.01 6.46
CA THR A 203 2.29 3.47 6.34
C THR A 203 1.46 3.89 5.12
N ALA A 204 1.72 3.30 3.96
CA ALA A 204 0.97 3.58 2.73
C ALA A 204 -0.50 3.13 2.83
N ILE A 205 -0.76 2.00 3.48
CA ILE A 205 -2.13 1.51 3.71
C ILE A 205 -2.91 2.49 4.59
N ILE A 206 -2.33 2.93 5.70
CA ILE A 206 -2.96 3.91 6.60
C ILE A 206 -3.18 5.25 5.91
N ALA A 207 -2.21 5.75 5.14
CA ALA A 207 -2.39 6.99 4.37
C ALA A 207 -3.58 6.90 3.40
N ARG A 208 -3.76 5.75 2.72
CA ARG A 208 -4.93 5.51 1.86
C ARG A 208 -6.24 5.51 2.65
N GLN A 209 -6.26 4.88 3.82
CA GLN A 209 -7.46 4.85 4.68
C GLN A 209 -7.84 6.25 5.17
N LEU A 210 -6.84 7.07 5.52
CA LEU A 210 -7.03 8.45 5.95
C LEU A 210 -7.30 9.42 4.78
N GLY A 211 -7.02 9.01 3.54
CA GLY A 211 -7.16 9.86 2.35
C GLY A 211 -6.15 11.00 2.29
N ILE A 212 -4.95 10.83 2.87
CA ILE A 212 -3.90 11.85 2.91
C ILE A 212 -2.72 11.48 2.02
N PRO A 213 -2.03 12.47 1.40
CA PRO A 213 -0.85 12.23 0.58
C PRO A 213 0.25 11.47 1.33
N CYS A 214 0.92 10.55 0.62
CA CYS A 214 2.00 9.77 1.20
C CYS A 214 3.12 9.53 0.19
N VAL A 215 4.35 9.76 0.65
CA VAL A 215 5.59 9.44 -0.08
C VAL A 215 6.46 8.56 0.80
N VAL A 216 6.91 7.42 0.27
CA VAL A 216 7.77 6.47 1.00
C VAL A 216 9.16 6.38 0.38
N ALA A 217 10.11 5.75 1.06
CA ALA A 217 11.50 5.62 0.62
C ALA A 217 12.17 6.96 0.23
N VAL A 218 11.91 8.01 1.00
CA VAL A 218 12.43 9.36 0.74
C VAL A 218 13.87 9.48 1.26
N ALA A 219 14.84 9.48 0.37
CA ALA A 219 16.25 9.63 0.73
C ALA A 219 16.52 11.04 1.30
N GLY A 220 17.22 11.11 2.44
CA GLY A 220 17.61 12.36 3.10
C GLY A 220 16.50 13.06 3.90
N LEU A 221 15.35 12.41 4.10
CA LEU A 221 14.24 12.93 4.90
C LEU A 221 14.62 13.09 6.38
N ASP A 222 15.45 12.20 6.91
CA ASP A 222 15.95 12.19 8.28
C ASP A 222 16.73 13.46 8.64
N ALA A 223 17.35 14.11 7.65
CA ALA A 223 18.07 15.36 7.83
C ALA A 223 17.16 16.62 7.84
N VAL A 224 15.84 16.47 7.70
CA VAL A 224 14.88 17.58 7.76
C VAL A 224 14.40 17.77 9.20
N PRO A 225 14.68 18.90 9.87
CA PRO A 225 14.27 19.09 11.27
C PRO A 225 12.75 19.19 11.44
N ALA A 226 12.25 18.83 12.62
CA ALA A 226 10.88 19.14 13.01
C ALA A 226 10.64 20.67 12.97
N GLY A 227 9.44 21.09 12.59
CA GLY A 227 9.06 22.50 12.42
C GLY A 227 9.43 23.09 11.05
N THR A 228 10.27 22.43 10.26
CA THR A 228 10.60 22.87 8.89
C THR A 228 9.36 22.80 8.02
N MET A 229 9.08 23.85 7.26
CA MET A 229 8.00 23.85 6.27
C MET A 229 8.39 22.98 5.06
N VAL A 230 7.54 22.03 4.71
CA VAL A 230 7.75 21.16 3.54
C VAL A 230 6.48 21.04 2.72
N MET A 231 6.64 20.82 1.42
CA MET A 231 5.57 20.42 0.53
C MET A 231 5.75 18.95 0.16
N VAL A 232 4.76 18.14 0.48
CA VAL A 232 4.68 16.73 0.06
C VAL A 232 3.77 16.62 -1.15
N ASP A 233 4.32 16.12 -2.25
CA ASP A 233 3.57 15.75 -3.44
C ASP A 233 3.55 14.23 -3.56
N GLY A 234 2.45 13.64 -3.12
CA GLY A 234 2.24 12.20 -3.16
C GLY A 234 1.99 11.66 -4.57
N THR A 235 1.68 12.52 -5.53
CA THR A 235 1.51 12.16 -6.94
C THR A 235 2.87 12.06 -7.63
N LEU A 236 3.75 13.03 -7.37
CA LEU A 236 5.11 13.05 -7.92
C LEU A 236 6.10 12.19 -7.12
N GLY A 237 5.78 11.85 -5.87
CA GLY A 237 6.69 11.17 -4.97
C GLY A 237 7.83 12.07 -4.47
N THR A 238 7.56 13.35 -4.23
CA THR A 238 8.58 14.31 -3.82
C THR A 238 8.26 15.01 -2.51
N VAL A 239 9.32 15.38 -1.79
CA VAL A 239 9.25 16.27 -0.63
C VAL A 239 10.13 17.47 -0.89
N THR A 240 9.53 18.65 -1.05
CA THR A 240 10.27 19.91 -1.26
C THR A 240 10.47 20.59 0.09
N VAL A 241 11.71 20.81 0.47
CA VAL A 241 12.09 21.43 1.75
C VAL A 241 12.15 22.94 1.57
N GLU A 242 11.45 23.67 2.45
CA GLU A 242 11.37 25.14 2.44
C GLU A 242 11.04 25.72 1.05
N PRO A 243 9.94 25.24 0.40
CA PRO A 243 9.52 25.80 -0.89
C PRO A 243 9.10 27.26 -0.74
N ASP A 244 9.02 27.98 -1.86
CA ASP A 244 8.31 29.25 -1.89
C ASP A 244 6.86 29.06 -1.41
N ALA A 245 6.45 29.82 -0.40
CA ALA A 245 5.17 29.61 0.28
C ALA A 245 3.98 29.83 -0.65
N ASP A 246 4.03 30.83 -1.53
CA ASP A 246 2.95 31.14 -2.47
C ASP A 246 2.86 30.07 -3.56
N ALA A 247 3.99 29.56 -4.03
CA ALA A 247 4.02 28.48 -5.02
C ALA A 247 3.48 27.18 -4.41
N ALA A 248 3.85 26.85 -3.16
CA ALA A 248 3.36 25.69 -2.46
C ALA A 248 1.84 25.78 -2.18
N ALA A 249 1.35 26.93 -1.75
CA ALA A 249 -0.09 27.16 -1.54
C ALA A 249 -0.89 26.97 -2.83
N ARG A 250 -0.40 27.51 -3.95
CA ARG A 250 -1.03 27.31 -5.28
C ARG A 250 -1.05 25.84 -5.69
N ALA A 251 0.04 25.10 -5.44
CA ALA A 251 0.09 23.66 -5.74
C ALA A 251 -0.95 22.87 -4.95
N VAL A 252 -1.14 23.19 -3.66
CA VAL A 252 -2.18 22.59 -2.81
C VAL A 252 -3.58 22.92 -3.35
N GLU A 253 -3.85 24.17 -3.73
CA GLU A 253 -5.15 24.56 -4.31
C GLU A 253 -5.45 23.82 -5.63
N VAL A 254 -4.46 23.67 -6.50
CA VAL A 254 -4.62 22.94 -7.76
C VAL A 254 -4.96 21.49 -7.48
N ALA A 255 -4.18 20.82 -6.61
CA ALA A 255 -4.43 19.43 -6.24
C ALA A 255 -5.82 19.23 -5.59
N GLN A 256 -6.25 20.18 -4.75
CA GLN A 256 -7.58 20.12 -4.14
C GLN A 256 -8.70 20.28 -5.18
N ARG A 257 -8.55 21.18 -6.15
CA ARG A 257 -9.51 21.33 -7.25
C ARG A 257 -9.60 20.07 -8.11
N GLU A 258 -8.47 19.42 -8.40
CA GLU A 258 -8.45 18.15 -9.12
C GLU A 258 -9.17 17.05 -8.34
N ALA A 259 -8.95 16.96 -7.03
CA ALA A 259 -9.64 16.02 -6.16
C ALA A 259 -11.16 16.29 -6.10
N ASP A 260 -11.58 17.56 -6.09
CA ASP A 260 -13.01 17.93 -6.09
C ASP A 260 -13.67 17.65 -7.44
N LEU A 261 -12.96 17.86 -8.55
CA LEU A 261 -13.42 17.45 -9.88
C LEU A 261 -13.59 15.93 -9.97
N ALA A 262 -12.68 15.17 -9.34
CA ALA A 262 -12.79 13.73 -9.29
C ALA A 262 -14.10 13.26 -8.63
N LYS A 263 -14.54 13.91 -7.56
CA LYS A 263 -15.79 13.57 -6.86
C LYS A 263 -17.04 13.73 -7.73
N GLY A 264 -17.00 14.55 -8.77
CA GLY A 264 -18.10 14.80 -9.69
C GLY A 264 -18.19 13.82 -10.86
N TRP A 265 -17.19 12.96 -11.08
CA TRP A 265 -17.21 12.02 -12.20
C TRP A 265 -18.08 10.80 -11.88
N THR A 266 -19.01 10.49 -12.80
CA THR A 266 -20.01 9.43 -12.64
C THR A 266 -19.92 8.34 -13.71
N GLY A 267 -18.89 8.38 -14.57
CA GLY A 267 -18.74 7.46 -15.69
C GLY A 267 -19.54 7.87 -16.94
N PRO A 268 -19.52 7.08 -18.00
CA PRO A 268 -18.58 5.98 -18.24
C PRO A 268 -17.14 6.44 -18.49
N GLY A 269 -16.18 5.48 -18.49
CA GLY A 269 -14.78 5.78 -18.76
C GLY A 269 -14.52 6.14 -20.22
N ALA A 270 -14.01 7.35 -20.44
CA ALA A 270 -13.62 7.83 -21.77
C ALA A 270 -12.66 9.01 -21.67
N THR A 271 -11.85 9.21 -22.71
CA THR A 271 -11.10 10.45 -22.90
C THR A 271 -12.02 11.61 -23.29
N ALA A 272 -11.53 12.85 -23.23
CA ALA A 272 -12.28 14.06 -23.57
C ALA A 272 -12.82 14.06 -25.02
N ASP A 273 -12.14 13.38 -25.93
CA ASP A 273 -12.52 13.20 -27.33
C ASP A 273 -13.35 11.92 -27.60
N GLY A 274 -13.81 11.25 -26.51
CA GLY A 274 -14.76 10.14 -26.59
C GLY A 274 -14.15 8.77 -26.87
N HIS A 275 -12.83 8.60 -26.75
CA HIS A 275 -12.22 7.27 -26.80
C HIS A 275 -12.58 6.49 -25.54
N VAL A 276 -13.32 5.39 -25.71
CA VAL A 276 -13.84 4.58 -24.59
C VAL A 276 -12.72 3.77 -23.94
N VAL A 277 -12.64 3.84 -22.61
CA VAL A 277 -11.74 3.06 -21.77
C VAL A 277 -12.52 2.60 -20.56
N ALA A 278 -12.77 1.30 -20.42
CA ALA A 278 -13.53 0.79 -19.28
C ALA A 278 -12.77 0.98 -17.96
N ILE A 279 -13.40 1.61 -16.99
CA ILE A 279 -12.86 1.78 -15.63
C ILE A 279 -13.50 0.74 -14.72
N LEU A 280 -12.69 -0.20 -14.26
CA LEU A 280 -13.11 -1.40 -13.55
C LEU A 280 -12.59 -1.40 -12.11
N ALA A 281 -13.21 -2.19 -11.25
CA ALA A 281 -12.77 -2.35 -9.86
C ALA A 281 -11.97 -3.64 -9.65
N ASN A 282 -11.05 -3.62 -8.70
CA ASN A 282 -10.41 -4.79 -8.10
C ASN A 282 -11.16 -5.16 -6.83
N VAL A 283 -11.56 -6.42 -6.71
CA VAL A 283 -12.29 -6.96 -5.55
C VAL A 283 -11.71 -8.28 -5.08
N GLN A 284 -12.05 -8.69 -3.86
CA GLN A 284 -11.57 -9.93 -3.25
C GLN A 284 -12.69 -10.79 -2.65
N ASP A 285 -13.89 -10.23 -2.51
CA ASP A 285 -15.08 -10.91 -1.98
C ASP A 285 -16.35 -10.14 -2.36
N GLY A 286 -17.52 -10.69 -2.00
CA GLY A 286 -18.82 -10.07 -2.25
C GLY A 286 -19.03 -8.74 -1.51
N ALA A 287 -18.43 -8.55 -0.33
CA ALA A 287 -18.52 -7.29 0.40
C ALA A 287 -17.76 -6.17 -0.33
N ALA A 288 -16.52 -6.46 -0.75
CA ALA A 288 -15.73 -5.55 -1.56
C ALA A 288 -16.41 -5.24 -2.89
N ALA A 289 -17.07 -6.21 -3.52
CA ALA A 289 -17.82 -6.03 -4.76
C ALA A 289 -19.01 -5.08 -4.55
N ARG A 290 -19.76 -5.21 -3.48
CA ARG A 290 -20.87 -4.29 -3.16
C ARG A 290 -20.39 -2.86 -2.93
N LEU A 291 -19.29 -2.67 -2.19
CA LEU A 291 -18.67 -1.35 -2.01
C LEU A 291 -18.18 -0.77 -3.35
N ALA A 292 -17.55 -1.58 -4.19
CA ALA A 292 -17.12 -1.14 -5.52
C ALA A 292 -18.30 -0.73 -6.40
N ARG A 293 -19.46 -1.36 -6.25
CA ARG A 293 -20.69 -1.01 -6.98
C ARG A 293 -21.26 0.35 -6.61
N GLU A 294 -20.92 0.90 -5.45
CA GLU A 294 -21.27 2.28 -5.04
C GLU A 294 -20.45 3.34 -5.79
N THR A 295 -19.36 2.94 -6.44
CA THR A 295 -18.54 3.79 -7.31
C THR A 295 -19.01 3.70 -8.76
N PRO A 296 -18.57 4.60 -9.67
CA PRO A 296 -18.85 4.50 -11.10
C PRO A 296 -18.08 3.38 -11.82
N ALA A 297 -17.63 2.33 -11.13
CA ALA A 297 -16.98 1.20 -11.77
C ALA A 297 -17.92 0.47 -12.74
N GLU A 298 -17.43 0.22 -13.95
CA GLU A 298 -18.20 -0.39 -15.04
C GLU A 298 -18.16 -1.92 -15.00
N GLY A 299 -17.52 -2.50 -13.99
CA GLY A 299 -17.37 -3.94 -13.80
C GLY A 299 -16.20 -4.25 -12.87
N VAL A 300 -15.84 -5.53 -12.84
CA VAL A 300 -14.68 -6.06 -12.09
C VAL A 300 -13.62 -6.52 -13.08
N GLY A 301 -12.45 -5.87 -13.07
CA GLY A 301 -11.33 -6.26 -13.92
C GLY A 301 -10.37 -7.24 -13.26
N LEU A 302 -10.46 -7.37 -11.93
CA LEU A 302 -9.73 -8.35 -11.15
C LEU A 302 -10.52 -8.77 -9.90
N PHE A 303 -11.04 -9.98 -9.92
CA PHE A 303 -11.46 -10.65 -8.70
C PHE A 303 -10.34 -11.59 -8.24
N ARG A 304 -9.72 -11.25 -7.10
CA ARG A 304 -8.66 -12.03 -6.45
C ARG A 304 -9.30 -13.13 -5.60
N THR A 305 -9.08 -14.40 -5.98
CA THR A 305 -9.74 -15.53 -5.33
C THR A 305 -8.97 -16.11 -4.13
N GLU A 306 -7.79 -15.60 -3.81
CA GLU A 306 -6.92 -16.14 -2.75
C GLU A 306 -7.61 -16.22 -1.40
N LEU A 307 -8.44 -15.24 -1.03
CA LEU A 307 -9.17 -15.24 0.25
C LEU A 307 -10.14 -16.41 0.39
N CYS A 308 -10.61 -16.99 -0.73
CA CYS A 308 -11.44 -18.20 -0.70
C CYS A 308 -10.69 -19.41 -0.14
N PHE A 309 -9.36 -19.41 -0.26
CA PHE A 309 -8.48 -20.53 0.05
C PHE A 309 -7.62 -20.30 1.29
N LEU A 310 -7.22 -19.04 1.54
CA LEU A 310 -6.38 -18.68 2.68
C LEU A 310 -7.08 -18.95 4.01
N ASN A 311 -6.28 -19.26 5.04
CA ASN A 311 -6.74 -19.51 6.41
C ASN A 311 -7.69 -20.74 6.58
N ARG A 312 -7.75 -21.63 5.59
CA ARG A 312 -8.49 -22.90 5.67
C ARG A 312 -7.53 -24.07 5.87
N ASP A 313 -7.95 -25.04 6.68
CA ASP A 313 -7.19 -26.28 6.89
C ASP A 313 -7.45 -27.32 5.79
N THR A 314 -8.55 -27.15 5.05
CA THR A 314 -8.95 -28.00 3.92
C THR A 314 -9.30 -27.13 2.71
N GLU A 315 -9.14 -27.70 1.52
CA GLU A 315 -9.59 -27.04 0.28
C GLU A 315 -11.10 -26.74 0.35
N PRO A 316 -11.56 -25.52 0.01
CA PRO A 316 -12.98 -25.22 -0.07
C PRO A 316 -13.64 -26.10 -1.13
N THR A 317 -14.82 -26.63 -0.84
CA THR A 317 -15.61 -27.42 -1.80
C THR A 317 -16.01 -26.59 -3.01
N VAL A 318 -16.34 -27.24 -4.11
CA VAL A 318 -16.87 -26.58 -5.31
C VAL A 318 -18.08 -25.70 -5.00
N ASP A 319 -18.95 -26.17 -4.10
CA ASP A 319 -20.17 -25.44 -3.72
C ASP A 319 -19.87 -24.20 -2.86
N GLU A 320 -18.94 -24.29 -1.90
CA GLU A 320 -18.47 -23.15 -1.11
C GLU A 320 -17.81 -22.08 -1.99
N GLN A 321 -16.94 -22.50 -2.91
CA GLN A 321 -16.32 -21.59 -3.87
C GLN A 321 -17.37 -20.94 -4.76
N ALA A 322 -18.31 -21.73 -5.32
CA ALA A 322 -19.37 -21.24 -6.17
C ALA A 322 -20.23 -20.19 -5.48
N GLN A 323 -20.51 -20.34 -4.18
CA GLN A 323 -21.25 -19.34 -3.43
C GLN A 323 -20.49 -18.01 -3.34
N ILE A 324 -19.19 -18.05 -3.02
CA ILE A 324 -18.35 -16.85 -2.93
C ILE A 324 -18.27 -16.14 -4.30
N TYR A 325 -18.16 -16.90 -5.38
CA TYR A 325 -18.12 -16.33 -6.73
C TYR A 325 -19.46 -15.74 -7.14
N SER A 326 -20.57 -16.42 -6.77
CA SER A 326 -21.93 -15.90 -7.00
C SER A 326 -22.15 -14.53 -6.34
N ASP A 327 -21.70 -14.34 -5.10
CA ASP A 327 -21.85 -13.09 -4.36
C ASP A 327 -21.20 -11.89 -5.10
N VAL A 328 -20.08 -12.11 -5.79
CA VAL A 328 -19.41 -11.09 -6.61
C VAL A 328 -20.13 -10.88 -7.94
N LEU A 329 -20.55 -11.96 -8.59
CA LEU A 329 -21.29 -11.89 -9.87
C LEU A 329 -22.64 -11.20 -9.71
N GLU A 330 -23.36 -11.46 -8.63
CA GLU A 330 -24.64 -10.81 -8.31
C GLU A 330 -24.47 -9.30 -8.03
N ALA A 331 -23.40 -8.91 -7.33
CA ALA A 331 -23.11 -7.50 -7.06
C ALA A 331 -22.87 -6.70 -8.36
N PHE A 332 -22.36 -7.34 -9.40
CA PHE A 332 -22.09 -6.77 -10.71
C PHE A 332 -22.94 -7.42 -11.83
N ASP A 333 -24.19 -7.75 -11.53
CA ASP A 333 -25.10 -8.34 -12.51
C ASP A 333 -25.19 -7.48 -13.78
N GLY A 334 -25.12 -8.13 -14.95
CA GLY A 334 -25.10 -7.49 -16.25
C GLY A 334 -23.80 -6.77 -16.63
N HIS A 335 -22.77 -6.80 -15.77
CA HIS A 335 -21.48 -6.16 -15.99
C HIS A 335 -20.36 -7.19 -16.21
N LYS A 336 -19.23 -6.71 -16.76
CA LYS A 336 -18.04 -7.54 -16.93
C LYS A 336 -17.44 -7.89 -15.56
N VAL A 337 -17.16 -9.18 -15.34
CA VAL A 337 -16.39 -9.66 -14.17
C VAL A 337 -15.29 -10.59 -14.67
N VAL A 338 -14.05 -10.25 -14.30
CA VAL A 338 -12.87 -11.07 -14.59
C VAL A 338 -12.42 -11.74 -13.30
N ILE A 339 -12.46 -13.07 -13.26
CA ILE A 339 -12.04 -13.89 -12.12
C ILE A 339 -10.65 -14.42 -12.39
N ARG A 340 -9.69 -14.10 -11.52
CA ARG A 340 -8.36 -14.71 -11.56
C ARG A 340 -8.38 -16.02 -10.79
N THR A 341 -7.89 -17.09 -11.42
CA THR A 341 -7.68 -18.35 -10.71
C THR A 341 -6.62 -18.18 -9.62
N LEU A 342 -6.57 -19.13 -8.70
CA LEU A 342 -5.75 -19.09 -7.50
C LEU A 342 -4.29 -18.68 -7.78
N ASP A 343 -3.82 -17.63 -7.10
CA ASP A 343 -2.44 -17.15 -7.10
C ASP A 343 -1.83 -17.30 -5.69
N ALA A 344 -1.49 -18.51 -5.33
CA ALA A 344 -0.82 -18.87 -4.08
C ALA A 344 0.51 -19.56 -4.39
N GLY A 345 1.39 -19.63 -3.42
CA GLY A 345 2.72 -20.23 -3.51
C GLY A 345 3.35 -20.36 -2.13
N SER A 346 4.64 -20.68 -2.06
CA SER A 346 5.34 -20.77 -0.78
C SER A 346 5.51 -19.42 -0.07
N ASP A 347 5.32 -18.30 -0.77
CA ASP A 347 5.21 -16.95 -0.21
C ASP A 347 3.82 -16.66 0.42
N LYS A 348 2.80 -17.37 -0.06
CA LYS A 348 1.41 -17.33 0.45
C LYS A 348 0.88 -18.75 0.56
N PRO A 349 1.37 -19.52 1.53
CA PRO A 349 1.14 -20.97 1.59
C PRO A 349 -0.32 -21.30 1.94
N LEU A 350 -0.86 -22.30 1.25
CA LEU A 350 -2.12 -22.93 1.59
C LEU A 350 -1.84 -24.13 2.52
N LYS A 351 -2.56 -24.23 3.62
CA LYS A 351 -2.31 -25.27 4.63
C LYS A 351 -2.57 -26.71 4.13
N PHE A 352 -3.43 -26.85 3.13
CA PHE A 352 -3.84 -28.14 2.56
C PHE A 352 -3.09 -28.51 1.29
N VAL A 353 -2.15 -27.67 0.84
CA VAL A 353 -1.28 -27.89 -0.32
C VAL A 353 0.14 -28.04 0.17
N GLY A 354 0.83 -29.10 -0.29
CA GLY A 354 2.26 -29.23 -0.05
C GLY A 354 3.03 -28.18 -0.85
N HIS A 355 3.67 -27.24 -0.17
CA HIS A 355 4.58 -26.30 -0.80
C HIS A 355 6.02 -26.77 -0.62
N PRO A 356 6.85 -26.80 -1.68
CA PRO A 356 8.28 -27.06 -1.53
C PRO A 356 8.93 -25.92 -0.73
N GLU A 357 10.01 -26.23 -0.01
CA GLU A 357 10.91 -25.19 0.49
C GLU A 357 11.65 -24.57 -0.69
N GLU A 358 11.42 -23.29 -0.91
CA GLU A 358 12.00 -22.55 -2.05
C GLU A 358 12.85 -21.38 -1.55
N ALA A 359 14.05 -21.25 -2.12
CA ALA A 359 14.93 -20.12 -1.81
C ALA A 359 14.37 -18.79 -2.34
N ASN A 360 13.59 -18.84 -3.43
CA ASN A 360 12.97 -17.67 -4.07
C ASN A 360 11.49 -17.96 -4.38
N PRO A 361 10.59 -17.91 -3.40
CA PRO A 361 9.18 -18.26 -3.57
C PRO A 361 8.47 -17.51 -4.69
N ALA A 362 8.77 -16.22 -4.87
CA ALA A 362 8.16 -15.41 -5.91
C ALA A 362 8.48 -15.88 -7.35
N MET A 363 9.59 -16.59 -7.54
CA MET A 363 10.01 -17.18 -8.82
C MET A 363 9.78 -18.69 -8.91
N GLY A 364 9.17 -19.26 -7.87
CA GLY A 364 8.98 -20.70 -7.72
C GLY A 364 7.64 -21.22 -8.19
N VAL A 365 7.13 -22.22 -7.48
CA VAL A 365 5.84 -22.87 -7.75
C VAL A 365 4.72 -22.01 -7.13
N ARG A 366 4.18 -21.08 -7.92
CA ARG A 366 3.07 -20.22 -7.56
C ARG A 366 2.08 -20.03 -8.72
N GLY A 367 0.91 -19.52 -8.42
CA GLY A 367 -0.13 -19.27 -9.41
C GLY A 367 -0.55 -20.55 -10.14
N ILE A 368 -0.64 -20.49 -11.46
CA ILE A 368 -1.06 -21.64 -12.26
C ILE A 368 -0.16 -22.89 -12.06
N ARG A 369 1.12 -22.69 -11.71
CA ARG A 369 2.09 -23.77 -11.50
C ARG A 369 1.75 -24.69 -10.33
N ILE A 370 0.93 -24.23 -9.37
CA ILE A 370 0.47 -25.08 -8.25
C ILE A 370 -0.34 -26.27 -8.75
N ALA A 371 -1.07 -26.11 -9.85
CA ALA A 371 -1.92 -27.17 -10.40
C ALA A 371 -1.14 -28.42 -10.82
N ASP A 372 0.13 -28.29 -11.23
CA ASP A 372 0.97 -29.42 -11.64
C ASP A 372 1.24 -30.40 -10.47
N GLY A 373 1.48 -29.86 -9.29
CA GLY A 373 1.71 -30.65 -8.06
C GLY A 373 0.44 -31.01 -7.28
N ASN A 374 -0.69 -30.41 -7.63
CA ASN A 374 -1.98 -30.59 -6.94
C ASN A 374 -3.11 -30.89 -7.94
N PRO A 375 -3.15 -32.11 -8.48
CA PRO A 375 -4.11 -32.50 -9.50
C PRO A 375 -5.56 -32.18 -9.09
N GLY A 376 -6.29 -31.55 -9.99
CA GLY A 376 -7.71 -31.24 -9.82
C GLY A 376 -8.01 -29.91 -9.12
N ILE A 377 -7.06 -29.22 -8.49
CA ILE A 377 -7.34 -27.93 -7.81
C ILE A 377 -7.88 -26.89 -8.81
N LEU A 378 -7.26 -26.74 -9.97
CA LEU A 378 -7.72 -25.86 -11.03
C LEU A 378 -9.06 -26.32 -11.61
N THR A 379 -9.23 -27.61 -11.85
CA THR A 379 -10.49 -28.17 -12.37
C THR A 379 -11.67 -27.85 -11.45
N ARG A 380 -11.51 -28.10 -10.13
CA ARG A 380 -12.55 -27.80 -9.15
C ARG A 380 -12.84 -26.30 -9.06
N GLN A 381 -11.84 -25.45 -9.19
CA GLN A 381 -12.05 -24.00 -9.24
C GLN A 381 -12.83 -23.58 -10.49
N LEU A 382 -12.52 -24.12 -11.66
CA LEU A 382 -13.25 -23.84 -12.90
C LEU A 382 -14.69 -24.38 -12.84
N GLU A 383 -14.91 -25.57 -12.26
CA GLU A 383 -16.24 -26.12 -11.96
C GLU A 383 -17.05 -25.16 -11.08
N ALA A 384 -16.43 -24.63 -10.02
CA ALA A 384 -17.08 -23.68 -9.10
C ALA A 384 -17.44 -22.36 -9.80
N ILE A 385 -16.56 -21.83 -10.66
CA ILE A 385 -16.83 -20.63 -11.44
C ILE A 385 -17.99 -20.88 -12.43
N ALA A 386 -17.99 -22.02 -13.12
CA ALA A 386 -19.07 -22.39 -14.04
C ALA A 386 -20.42 -22.57 -13.29
N ALA A 387 -20.40 -23.18 -12.11
CA ALA A 387 -21.58 -23.31 -11.26
C ALA A 387 -22.11 -21.93 -10.80
N ALA A 388 -21.23 -21.01 -10.40
CA ALA A 388 -21.61 -19.64 -10.05
C ALA A 388 -22.20 -18.90 -11.25
N ALA A 389 -21.60 -19.03 -12.43
CA ALA A 389 -22.11 -18.46 -13.66
C ALA A 389 -23.53 -18.93 -14.00
N GLN A 390 -23.79 -20.24 -13.83
CA GLN A 390 -25.14 -20.81 -14.03
C GLN A 390 -26.14 -20.29 -12.99
N ARG A 391 -25.76 -20.20 -11.71
CA ARG A 391 -26.63 -19.72 -10.62
C ARG A 391 -27.08 -18.27 -10.84
N THR A 392 -26.17 -17.44 -11.33
CA THR A 392 -26.38 -15.99 -11.49
C THR A 392 -26.82 -15.59 -12.90
N GLY A 393 -26.76 -16.50 -13.87
CA GLY A 393 -27.00 -16.17 -15.28
C GLY A 393 -25.92 -15.30 -15.90
N SER A 394 -24.73 -15.21 -15.28
CA SER A 394 -23.62 -14.36 -15.70
C SER A 394 -22.67 -15.10 -16.64
N SER A 395 -21.81 -14.35 -17.33
CA SER A 395 -20.75 -14.88 -18.20
C SER A 395 -19.39 -14.33 -17.80
N PRO A 396 -18.81 -14.81 -16.68
CA PRO A 396 -17.54 -14.31 -16.20
C PRO A 396 -16.40 -14.69 -17.15
N TRP A 397 -15.39 -13.81 -17.20
CA TRP A 397 -14.12 -14.07 -17.84
C TRP A 397 -13.14 -14.63 -16.81
N VAL A 398 -12.29 -15.58 -17.21
CA VAL A 398 -11.38 -16.25 -16.28
C VAL A 398 -9.96 -16.13 -16.76
N MET A 399 -9.06 -15.66 -15.91
CA MET A 399 -7.64 -15.51 -16.26
C MET A 399 -6.72 -16.31 -15.34
N ALA A 400 -5.67 -16.87 -15.94
CA ALA A 400 -4.61 -17.54 -15.22
C ALA A 400 -3.50 -16.57 -14.81
N PRO A 401 -3.03 -16.61 -13.54
CA PRO A 401 -1.83 -15.92 -13.10
C PRO A 401 -0.56 -16.68 -13.50
N MET A 402 0.58 -15.99 -13.55
CA MET A 402 1.93 -16.56 -13.70
C MET A 402 2.18 -17.37 -14.99
N ILE A 403 1.43 -17.13 -16.04
CA ILE A 403 1.70 -17.70 -17.37
C ILE A 403 3.00 -17.12 -17.93
N ALA A 404 3.89 -17.97 -18.37
CA ALA A 404 5.17 -17.60 -18.96
C ALA A 404 5.31 -18.02 -20.44
N THR A 405 4.56 -19.04 -20.89
CA THR A 405 4.69 -19.63 -22.23
C THR A 405 3.35 -19.74 -22.95
N PRO A 406 3.36 -19.73 -24.31
CA PRO A 406 2.14 -19.99 -25.10
C PRO A 406 1.53 -21.37 -24.82
N ALA A 407 2.34 -22.39 -24.53
CA ALA A 407 1.83 -23.73 -24.24
C ALA A 407 1.04 -23.79 -22.92
N GLU A 408 1.47 -23.09 -21.88
CA GLU A 408 0.70 -22.93 -20.64
C GLU A 408 -0.65 -22.22 -20.92
N ALA A 409 -0.62 -21.18 -21.74
CA ALA A 409 -1.83 -20.44 -22.13
C ALA A 409 -2.79 -21.32 -22.93
N GLU A 410 -2.30 -22.13 -23.86
CA GLU A 410 -3.09 -23.11 -24.65
C GLU A 410 -3.78 -24.13 -23.73
N ALA A 411 -3.01 -24.75 -22.83
CA ALA A 411 -3.53 -25.74 -21.91
C ALA A 411 -4.62 -25.16 -20.99
N PHE A 412 -4.37 -23.98 -20.41
CA PHE A 412 -5.33 -23.27 -19.59
C PHE A 412 -6.59 -22.91 -20.38
N ALA A 413 -6.45 -22.37 -21.59
CA ALA A 413 -7.58 -21.98 -22.43
C ALA A 413 -8.46 -23.18 -22.81
N ALA A 414 -7.85 -24.30 -23.18
CA ALA A 414 -8.57 -25.54 -23.49
C ALA A 414 -9.40 -26.02 -22.30
N GLN A 415 -8.82 -26.05 -21.09
CA GLN A 415 -9.50 -26.45 -19.88
C GLN A 415 -10.62 -25.46 -19.49
N THR A 416 -10.38 -24.17 -19.57
CA THR A 416 -11.36 -23.13 -19.26
C THR A 416 -12.58 -23.22 -20.22
N ARG A 417 -12.35 -23.37 -21.51
CA ARG A 417 -13.42 -23.53 -22.51
C ARG A 417 -14.22 -24.81 -22.35
N SER A 418 -13.61 -25.90 -21.86
CA SER A 418 -14.34 -27.14 -21.57
C SER A 418 -15.41 -26.97 -20.48
N HIS A 419 -15.30 -25.94 -19.64
CA HIS A 419 -16.29 -25.54 -18.65
C HIS A 419 -17.26 -24.43 -19.16
N GLY A 420 -17.19 -24.06 -20.45
CA GLY A 420 -18.03 -23.00 -21.03
C GLY A 420 -17.61 -21.57 -20.63
N LEU A 421 -16.39 -21.38 -20.15
CA LEU A 421 -15.88 -20.10 -19.68
C LEU A 421 -14.95 -19.44 -20.71
N THR A 422 -14.81 -18.12 -20.64
CA THR A 422 -13.94 -17.32 -21.53
C THR A 422 -12.54 -17.19 -20.95
N PRO A 423 -11.48 -17.76 -21.57
CA PRO A 423 -10.14 -17.73 -21.04
C PRO A 423 -9.39 -16.46 -21.37
N GLY A 424 -8.59 -15.99 -20.42
CA GLY A 424 -7.58 -14.96 -20.58
C GLY A 424 -6.33 -15.26 -19.77
N VAL A 425 -5.34 -14.40 -19.89
CA VAL A 425 -4.04 -14.53 -19.18
C VAL A 425 -3.70 -13.22 -18.49
N MET A 426 -3.20 -13.34 -17.27
CA MET A 426 -2.52 -12.23 -16.61
C MET A 426 -1.09 -12.16 -17.14
N ILE A 427 -0.76 -11.02 -17.77
CA ILE A 427 0.60 -10.73 -18.22
C ILE A 427 1.36 -10.08 -17.08
N GLU A 428 2.14 -10.86 -16.40
CA GLU A 428 2.95 -10.43 -15.25
C GLU A 428 4.36 -11.01 -15.25
N VAL A 429 4.63 -11.97 -16.13
CA VAL A 429 5.96 -12.48 -16.43
C VAL A 429 6.46 -11.82 -17.72
N PRO A 430 7.67 -11.21 -17.75
CA PRO A 430 8.18 -10.53 -18.94
C PRO A 430 8.20 -11.38 -20.21
N ALA A 431 8.46 -12.70 -20.08
CA ALA A 431 8.40 -13.64 -21.20
C ALA A 431 7.01 -13.67 -21.86
N ALA A 432 5.93 -13.62 -21.05
CA ALA A 432 4.57 -13.59 -21.56
C ALA A 432 4.25 -12.28 -22.28
N ALA A 433 4.76 -11.14 -21.81
CA ALA A 433 4.61 -9.85 -22.49
C ALA A 433 5.29 -9.86 -23.87
N LEU A 434 6.50 -10.41 -23.96
CA LEU A 434 7.24 -10.54 -25.21
C LEU A 434 6.59 -11.50 -26.22
N LEU A 435 5.87 -12.51 -25.74
CA LEU A 435 5.17 -13.52 -26.54
C LEU A 435 3.65 -13.32 -26.56
N ALA A 436 3.18 -12.12 -26.26
CA ALA A 436 1.76 -11.82 -26.16
C ALA A 436 0.98 -12.14 -27.45
N ASP A 437 1.57 -11.94 -28.61
CA ASP A 437 0.99 -12.30 -29.92
C ASP A 437 0.71 -13.81 -30.03
N ARG A 438 1.62 -14.64 -29.56
CA ARG A 438 1.46 -16.11 -29.56
C ARG A 438 0.48 -16.59 -28.50
N ILE A 439 0.48 -15.96 -27.34
CA ILE A 439 -0.48 -16.25 -26.26
C ILE A 439 -1.91 -15.90 -26.71
N LEU A 440 -2.09 -14.76 -27.39
CA LEU A 440 -3.38 -14.33 -27.92
C LEU A 440 -3.96 -15.24 -29.02
N ALA A 441 -3.16 -16.12 -29.61
CA ALA A 441 -3.65 -17.16 -30.49
C ALA A 441 -4.56 -18.17 -29.75
N HIS A 442 -4.39 -18.32 -28.44
CA HIS A 442 -5.08 -19.31 -27.60
C HIS A 442 -6.16 -18.70 -26.70
N VAL A 443 -6.00 -17.44 -26.25
CA VAL A 443 -6.89 -16.78 -25.28
C VAL A 443 -7.64 -15.60 -25.89
N ASP A 444 -8.71 -15.15 -25.20
CA ASP A 444 -9.63 -14.14 -25.72
C ASP A 444 -9.33 -12.73 -25.21
N PHE A 445 -8.54 -12.59 -24.15
CA PHE A 445 -8.13 -11.31 -23.58
C PHE A 445 -6.83 -11.45 -22.77
N LEU A 446 -6.20 -10.30 -22.53
CA LEU A 446 -5.07 -10.17 -21.61
C LEU A 446 -5.38 -9.11 -20.55
N SER A 447 -4.82 -9.31 -19.35
CA SER A 447 -4.82 -8.31 -18.29
C SER A 447 -3.41 -8.20 -17.70
N ILE A 448 -2.85 -6.99 -17.67
CA ILE A 448 -1.47 -6.78 -17.26
C ILE A 448 -1.42 -6.58 -15.75
N GLY A 449 -0.72 -7.46 -15.03
CA GLY A 449 -0.43 -7.38 -13.60
C GLY A 449 0.87 -6.63 -13.36
N THR A 450 0.81 -5.30 -13.30
CA THR A 450 2.01 -4.44 -13.28
C THR A 450 2.88 -4.63 -12.05
N ASN A 451 2.34 -5.09 -10.92
CA ASN A 451 3.12 -5.29 -9.69
C ASN A 451 4.19 -6.37 -9.87
N ASP A 452 3.78 -7.56 -10.29
CA ASP A 452 4.69 -8.68 -10.55
C ASP A 452 5.49 -8.46 -11.84
N LEU A 453 4.88 -7.84 -12.87
CA LEU A 453 5.61 -7.48 -14.09
C LEU A 453 6.80 -6.56 -13.79
N THR A 454 6.60 -5.55 -12.92
CA THR A 454 7.68 -4.65 -12.50
C THR A 454 8.73 -5.41 -11.70
N GLN A 455 8.32 -6.21 -10.72
CA GLN A 455 9.21 -7.04 -9.90
C GLN A 455 10.13 -7.91 -10.76
N TYR A 456 9.59 -8.61 -11.73
CA TYR A 456 10.37 -9.53 -12.57
C TYR A 456 11.18 -8.82 -13.66
N THR A 457 10.68 -7.71 -14.21
CA THR A 457 11.41 -6.91 -15.19
C THR A 457 12.64 -6.27 -14.58
N MET A 458 12.51 -5.74 -13.36
CA MET A 458 13.57 -5.03 -12.67
C MET A 458 14.42 -5.93 -11.76
N ALA A 459 14.08 -7.23 -11.65
CA ALA A 459 14.70 -8.18 -10.72
C ALA A 459 14.78 -7.63 -9.28
N ALA A 460 13.71 -6.97 -8.82
CA ALA A 460 13.65 -6.29 -7.55
C ALA A 460 12.44 -6.78 -6.76
N ASP A 461 12.67 -7.26 -5.54
CA ASP A 461 11.60 -7.69 -4.64
C ASP A 461 10.78 -6.46 -4.20
N ARG A 462 9.49 -6.45 -4.55
CA ARG A 462 8.56 -5.36 -4.20
C ARG A 462 8.33 -5.21 -2.69
N MET A 463 8.67 -6.22 -1.90
CA MET A 463 8.58 -6.18 -0.44
C MET A 463 9.85 -5.59 0.21
N SER A 464 10.92 -5.40 -0.57
CA SER A 464 12.16 -4.79 -0.09
C SER A 464 12.08 -3.27 -0.17
N ALA A 465 12.10 -2.62 0.99
CA ALA A 465 12.11 -1.16 1.09
C ALA A 465 13.34 -0.52 0.39
N GLU A 466 14.47 -1.21 0.41
CA GLU A 466 15.72 -0.75 -0.24
C GLU A 466 15.62 -0.71 -1.77
N LEU A 467 14.73 -1.52 -2.35
CA LEU A 467 14.52 -1.63 -3.79
C LEU A 467 13.29 -0.87 -4.29
N ALA A 468 12.63 -0.09 -3.44
CA ALA A 468 11.36 0.58 -3.76
C ALA A 468 11.45 1.47 -5.02
N THR A 469 12.58 2.11 -5.27
CA THR A 469 12.80 2.93 -6.48
C THR A 469 12.84 2.11 -7.77
N LEU A 470 13.26 0.85 -7.70
CA LEU A 470 13.26 -0.07 -8.85
C LEU A 470 11.87 -0.63 -9.13
N THR A 471 11.03 -0.75 -8.11
CA THR A 471 9.66 -1.27 -8.25
C THR A 471 8.62 -0.19 -8.56
N ASP A 472 9.05 1.03 -8.89
CA ASP A 472 8.18 2.10 -9.36
C ASP A 472 7.54 1.69 -10.71
N PRO A 473 6.20 1.72 -10.84
CA PRO A 473 5.50 1.30 -12.07
C PRO A 473 5.77 2.21 -13.29
N TRP A 474 6.39 3.37 -13.09
CA TRP A 474 6.80 4.28 -14.15
C TRP A 474 8.10 3.87 -14.86
N GLN A 475 8.71 2.76 -14.49
CA GLN A 475 9.93 2.28 -15.15
C GLN A 475 9.73 2.14 -16.67
N PRO A 476 10.56 2.80 -17.52
CA PRO A 476 10.39 2.76 -18.97
C PRO A 476 10.44 1.34 -19.54
N ALA A 477 11.23 0.43 -18.94
CA ALA A 477 11.27 -0.98 -19.32
C ALA A 477 9.92 -1.68 -19.13
N VAL A 478 9.20 -1.38 -18.04
CA VAL A 478 7.86 -1.92 -17.77
C VAL A 478 6.86 -1.35 -18.77
N LEU A 479 6.88 -0.04 -19.00
CA LEU A 479 6.01 0.63 -19.97
C LEU A 479 6.22 0.08 -21.39
N ALA A 480 7.46 -0.27 -21.77
CA ALA A 480 7.76 -0.91 -23.06
C ALA A 480 7.11 -2.29 -23.18
N LEU A 481 7.09 -3.09 -22.11
CA LEU A 481 6.40 -4.39 -22.09
C LEU A 481 4.87 -4.23 -22.16
N VAL A 482 4.32 -3.20 -21.48
CA VAL A 482 2.89 -2.84 -21.61
C VAL A 482 2.56 -2.48 -23.06
N ALA A 483 3.37 -1.61 -23.69
CA ALA A 483 3.20 -1.21 -25.09
C ALA A 483 3.23 -2.43 -26.04
N THR A 484 4.18 -3.34 -25.84
CA THR A 484 4.31 -4.57 -26.63
C THR A 484 3.06 -5.44 -26.51
N THR A 485 2.56 -5.62 -25.28
CA THR A 485 1.36 -6.40 -25.00
C THR A 485 0.10 -5.76 -25.61
N ALA A 486 -0.08 -4.45 -25.43
CA ALA A 486 -1.23 -3.72 -25.97
C ALA A 486 -1.25 -3.74 -27.51
N LYS A 487 -0.08 -3.57 -28.15
CA LYS A 487 0.07 -3.66 -29.59
C LYS A 487 -0.29 -5.06 -30.13
N ALA A 488 0.11 -6.12 -29.43
CA ALA A 488 -0.27 -7.48 -29.81
C ALA A 488 -1.81 -7.69 -29.76
N GLY A 489 -2.47 -7.18 -28.72
CA GLY A 489 -3.93 -7.22 -28.61
C GLY A 489 -4.64 -6.45 -29.74
N ALA A 490 -4.18 -5.25 -30.02
CA ALA A 490 -4.71 -4.41 -31.10
C ALA A 490 -4.62 -5.07 -32.47
N ALA A 491 -3.51 -5.78 -32.75
CA ALA A 491 -3.27 -6.47 -34.02
C ALA A 491 -4.30 -7.58 -34.31
N VAL A 492 -4.88 -8.19 -33.27
CA VAL A 492 -5.87 -9.27 -33.38
C VAL A 492 -7.25 -8.87 -32.85
N ASN A 493 -7.44 -7.58 -32.56
CA ASN A 493 -8.69 -7.02 -32.01
C ASN A 493 -9.18 -7.72 -30.74
N LYS A 494 -8.24 -8.08 -29.83
CA LYS A 494 -8.53 -8.64 -28.52
C LYS A 494 -8.17 -7.64 -27.42
N PRO A 495 -9.03 -7.48 -26.38
CA PRO A 495 -8.83 -6.47 -25.36
C PRO A 495 -7.62 -6.78 -24.48
N VAL A 496 -6.89 -5.72 -24.14
CA VAL A 496 -5.79 -5.74 -23.19
C VAL A 496 -6.08 -4.71 -22.11
N GLY A 497 -6.26 -5.17 -20.86
CA GLY A 497 -6.44 -4.32 -19.69
C GLY A 497 -5.21 -4.27 -18.80
N VAL A 498 -5.23 -3.37 -17.81
CA VAL A 498 -4.28 -3.31 -16.70
C VAL A 498 -5.04 -3.44 -15.39
N CYS A 499 -4.60 -4.32 -14.49
CA CYS A 499 -5.23 -4.56 -13.21
C CYS A 499 -4.27 -4.42 -12.00
N GLY A 500 -3.00 -4.11 -12.23
CA GLY A 500 -2.04 -3.79 -11.20
C GLY A 500 -2.20 -2.36 -10.63
N GLU A 501 -1.38 -2.03 -9.65
CA GLU A 501 -1.45 -0.71 -8.98
C GLU A 501 -1.19 0.47 -9.92
N ALA A 502 -0.48 0.28 -11.02
CA ALA A 502 -0.29 1.30 -12.05
C ALA A 502 -1.62 1.86 -12.60
N ALA A 503 -2.69 1.05 -12.65
CA ALA A 503 -4.01 1.49 -13.10
C ALA A 503 -4.72 2.41 -12.11
N ALA A 504 -4.26 2.47 -10.86
CA ALA A 504 -4.82 3.32 -9.80
C ALA A 504 -4.22 4.74 -9.77
N ASP A 505 -3.09 4.95 -10.46
CA ASP A 505 -2.49 6.29 -10.62
C ASP A 505 -3.17 7.02 -11.78
N PRO A 506 -3.91 8.13 -11.54
CA PRO A 506 -4.65 8.83 -12.59
C PRO A 506 -3.76 9.36 -13.72
N LEU A 507 -2.51 9.72 -13.40
CA LEU A 507 -1.56 10.23 -14.39
C LEU A 507 -0.99 9.10 -15.25
N LEU A 508 -0.56 8.00 -14.61
CA LEU A 508 -0.07 6.82 -15.32
C LEU A 508 -1.18 6.16 -16.14
N ALA A 509 -2.43 6.23 -15.70
CA ALA A 509 -3.59 5.77 -16.46
C ALA A 509 -3.67 6.42 -17.85
N CYS A 510 -3.39 7.73 -17.96
CA CYS A 510 -3.33 8.43 -19.26
C CYS A 510 -2.24 7.84 -20.16
N VAL A 511 -1.06 7.53 -19.61
CA VAL A 511 0.04 6.89 -20.35
C VAL A 511 -0.36 5.48 -20.79
N LEU A 512 -0.94 4.68 -19.91
CA LEU A 512 -1.40 3.32 -20.24
C LEU A 512 -2.42 3.32 -21.38
N VAL A 513 -3.36 4.26 -21.36
CA VAL A 513 -4.32 4.46 -22.46
C VAL A 513 -3.60 4.86 -23.74
N GLY A 514 -2.62 5.75 -23.67
CA GLY A 514 -1.78 6.15 -24.80
C GLY A 514 -1.00 4.97 -25.41
N LEU A 515 -0.60 3.99 -24.60
CA LEU A 515 0.05 2.75 -25.02
C LEU A 515 -0.93 1.77 -25.70
N GLY A 516 -2.25 2.03 -25.64
CA GLY A 516 -3.29 1.21 -26.30
C GLY A 516 -4.03 0.26 -25.35
N VAL A 517 -3.96 0.48 -24.05
CA VAL A 517 -4.74 -0.28 -23.06
C VAL A 517 -6.22 0.09 -23.17
N SER A 518 -7.11 -0.90 -23.16
CA SER A 518 -8.56 -0.74 -23.36
C SER A 518 -9.38 -0.72 -22.07
N SER A 519 -8.79 -1.13 -20.95
CA SER A 519 -9.43 -1.08 -19.62
C SER A 519 -8.43 -0.90 -18.50
N LEU A 520 -8.85 -0.22 -17.45
CA LEU A 520 -8.07 0.04 -16.24
C LEU A 520 -8.85 -0.48 -15.04
N SER A 521 -8.26 -1.34 -14.24
CA SER A 521 -8.88 -1.92 -13.06
C SER A 521 -8.10 -1.56 -11.81
N ALA A 522 -8.73 -0.90 -10.87
CA ALA A 522 -8.12 -0.33 -9.69
C ALA A 522 -8.93 -0.63 -8.42
N ALA A 523 -8.36 -0.36 -7.25
CA ALA A 523 -9.12 -0.35 -6.01
C ALA A 523 -10.30 0.63 -6.13
N ALA A 524 -11.44 0.30 -5.52
CA ALA A 524 -12.68 1.09 -5.61
C ALA A 524 -12.47 2.59 -5.34
N ALA A 525 -11.62 2.93 -4.37
CA ALA A 525 -11.29 4.31 -4.01
C ALA A 525 -10.58 5.10 -5.13
N ALA A 526 -9.90 4.43 -6.06
CA ALA A 526 -9.16 5.08 -7.16
C ALA A 526 -10.01 5.25 -8.43
N VAL A 527 -11.11 4.53 -8.57
CA VAL A 527 -11.96 4.50 -9.78
C VAL A 527 -12.34 5.91 -10.23
N THR A 528 -12.85 6.71 -9.31
CA THR A 528 -13.35 8.07 -9.61
C THR A 528 -12.23 8.99 -10.08
N GLY A 529 -11.06 8.95 -9.41
CA GLY A 529 -9.91 9.78 -9.76
C GLY A 529 -9.35 9.46 -11.15
N VAL A 530 -9.25 8.16 -11.46
CA VAL A 530 -8.77 7.68 -12.77
C VAL A 530 -9.72 8.11 -13.88
N GLY A 531 -11.03 7.88 -13.70
CA GLY A 531 -12.04 8.25 -14.69
C GLY A 531 -12.11 9.76 -14.93
N ALA A 532 -12.09 10.56 -13.86
CA ALA A 532 -12.10 12.02 -13.93
C ALA A 532 -10.86 12.57 -14.65
N ARG A 533 -9.69 12.01 -14.40
CA ARG A 533 -8.46 12.44 -15.09
C ARG A 533 -8.50 12.13 -16.59
N LEU A 534 -8.93 10.93 -16.97
CA LEU A 534 -9.08 10.55 -18.36
C LEU A 534 -10.07 11.45 -19.11
N ALA A 535 -11.17 11.83 -18.48
CA ALA A 535 -12.17 12.72 -19.07
C ALA A 535 -11.65 14.15 -19.37
N GLN A 536 -10.48 14.53 -18.85
CA GLN A 536 -9.86 15.85 -19.08
C GLN A 536 -8.85 15.86 -20.23
N VAL A 537 -8.45 14.70 -20.74
CA VAL A 537 -7.39 14.58 -21.75
C VAL A 537 -7.88 13.87 -22.99
N THR A 538 -7.34 14.24 -24.16
CA THR A 538 -7.63 13.55 -25.41
C THR A 538 -6.76 12.31 -25.59
N LEU A 539 -7.19 11.37 -26.44
CA LEU A 539 -6.35 10.21 -26.81
C LEU A 539 -5.02 10.66 -27.43
N ALA A 540 -5.00 11.75 -28.18
CA ALA A 540 -3.77 12.29 -28.76
C ALA A 540 -2.79 12.75 -27.68
N GLN A 541 -3.26 13.41 -26.61
CA GLN A 541 -2.44 13.78 -25.47
C GLN A 541 -1.94 12.54 -24.71
N CYS A 542 -2.80 11.55 -24.51
CA CYS A 542 -2.40 10.27 -23.90
C CYS A 542 -1.25 9.59 -24.68
N ARG A 543 -1.35 9.56 -26.02
CA ARG A 543 -0.30 9.00 -26.88
C ARG A 543 1.00 9.80 -26.80
N ALA A 544 0.92 11.15 -26.83
CA ALA A 544 2.09 11.99 -26.67
C ALA A 544 2.80 11.78 -25.32
N ALA A 545 2.01 11.61 -24.24
CA ALA A 545 2.54 11.32 -22.91
C ALA A 545 3.20 9.91 -22.85
N ALA A 546 2.61 8.93 -23.51
CA ALA A 546 3.17 7.59 -23.61
C ALA A 546 4.49 7.57 -24.37
N ASP A 547 4.56 8.23 -25.53
CA ASP A 547 5.78 8.35 -26.32
C ASP A 547 6.89 9.10 -25.55
N ALA A 548 6.53 10.18 -24.86
CA ALA A 548 7.46 10.94 -24.03
C ALA A 548 8.02 10.10 -22.87
N ALA A 549 7.16 9.34 -22.17
CA ALA A 549 7.59 8.46 -21.08
C ALA A 549 8.53 7.35 -21.56
N LEU A 550 8.20 6.70 -22.67
CA LEU A 550 9.02 5.63 -23.28
C LEU A 550 10.40 6.12 -23.75
N ALA A 551 10.56 7.40 -24.07
CA ALA A 551 11.81 7.99 -24.52
C ALA A 551 12.81 8.28 -23.39
N THR A 552 12.42 8.08 -22.12
CA THR A 552 13.26 8.37 -20.95
C THR A 552 14.02 7.15 -20.44
N ALA A 553 14.94 7.38 -19.50
CA ALA A 553 15.78 6.34 -18.92
C ALA A 553 15.43 6.00 -17.45
N SER A 554 14.58 6.78 -16.79
CA SER A 554 14.21 6.56 -15.40
C SER A 554 12.72 6.76 -15.16
N ALA A 555 12.20 6.18 -14.08
CA ALA A 555 10.80 6.33 -13.68
C ALA A 555 10.44 7.80 -13.39
N ALA A 556 11.33 8.54 -12.72
CA ALA A 556 11.13 9.95 -12.40
C ALA A 556 11.06 10.81 -13.68
N ASP A 557 11.97 10.59 -14.65
CA ASP A 557 11.97 11.30 -15.93
C ASP A 557 10.73 10.93 -16.75
N ALA A 558 10.32 9.67 -16.75
CA ALA A 558 9.11 9.21 -17.44
C ALA A 558 7.86 9.92 -16.94
N ARG A 559 7.71 10.04 -15.62
CA ARG A 559 6.61 10.79 -14.99
C ARG A 559 6.66 12.26 -15.35
N ALA A 560 7.84 12.91 -15.25
CA ALA A 560 7.99 14.33 -15.58
C ALA A 560 7.68 14.62 -17.06
N ALA A 561 8.16 13.77 -17.98
CA ALA A 561 7.89 13.89 -19.40
C ALA A 561 6.40 13.71 -19.74
N ALA A 562 5.72 12.74 -19.10
CA ALA A 562 4.29 12.53 -19.27
C ALA A 562 3.47 13.74 -18.79
N ILE A 563 3.81 14.32 -17.63
CA ILE A 563 3.14 15.52 -17.10
C ILE A 563 3.25 16.67 -18.13
N ALA A 564 4.47 16.93 -18.64
CA ALA A 564 4.69 17.99 -19.62
C ALA A 564 3.88 17.78 -20.91
N ALA A 565 3.61 16.55 -21.31
CA ALA A 565 2.82 16.24 -22.50
C ALA A 565 1.30 16.28 -22.27
N LEU A 566 0.84 16.18 -21.01
CA LEU A 566 -0.58 16.21 -20.63
C LEU A 566 -1.07 17.62 -20.22
N THR A 567 -0.16 18.57 -20.07
CA THR A 567 -0.47 20.00 -19.84
C THR A 567 -0.54 20.75 -21.15
#